data_038dc7cf94c9ca68715af113dc46638a
#
_entry.id   038dc7cf94c9ca68715af113dc46638a
#
_cell.length_a   1.000
_cell.length_b   1.000
_cell.length_c   1.000
_cell.angle_alpha   90.00
_cell.angle_beta   90.00
_cell.angle_gamma   90.00
#
_symmetry.space_group_name_H-M   'P 1'
#
loop_
_entity.id
_entity.type
_entity.pdbx_description
1 polymer ?
#
loop_
_entity_poly.entity_id
_entity_poly.type
_entity_poly.pdbx_seq_one_letter_code
_entity_poly.pdbx_strand_id
1 'polypeptide(L)'
;GGNVGVWAAKMAKRFKTVWTFEPDPDNYACLVKNVPDNVQHMRAGLGDRVANVGMTLFPDNCGAHYIDGPGDIEIITLDGLSLPACDYLCLDVEGYEPKALCGAKETIARYRPVIQIEEKGLSERYYGIRKDEAERWLEREFGYRVAKKVRKDVILVPR
;
A
#
# COMPACT_ATOMS: atom_id res chain seq x y z
N GLY A 1 -2.11 -1.43 -3.30
CA GLY A 1 -1.62 -1.53 -4.68
C GLY A 1 -1.56 -2.95 -5.19
N GLY A 2 -2.68 -3.71 -5.05
CA GLY A 2 -2.75 -5.11 -5.52
C GLY A 2 -2.74 -5.23 -7.04
N ASN A 3 -3.23 -4.18 -7.72
CA ASN A 3 -3.39 -4.12 -9.16
C ASN A 3 -4.02 -5.44 -9.66
N VAL A 4 -3.54 -6.01 -10.73
CA VAL A 4 -4.04 -7.29 -11.28
C VAL A 4 -3.48 -8.54 -10.57
N GLY A 5 -2.85 -8.41 -9.40
CA GLY A 5 -2.43 -9.52 -8.55
C GLY A 5 -1.05 -10.14 -8.83
N VAL A 6 -0.29 -9.63 -9.79
CA VAL A 6 1.02 -10.20 -10.17
C VAL A 6 2.00 -10.19 -8.99
N TRP A 7 2.06 -9.09 -8.25
CA TRP A 7 2.95 -8.98 -7.10
C TRP A 7 2.49 -9.86 -5.94
N ALA A 8 1.20 -9.87 -5.62
CA ALA A 8 0.61 -10.73 -4.59
C ALA A 8 0.87 -12.21 -4.87
N ALA A 9 0.65 -12.68 -6.11
CA ALA A 9 0.93 -14.05 -6.51
C ALA A 9 2.42 -14.42 -6.39
N LYS A 10 3.32 -13.47 -6.64
CA LYS A 10 4.77 -13.67 -6.45
C LYS A 10 5.13 -13.78 -4.97
N MET A 11 4.54 -12.94 -4.10
CA MET A 11 4.75 -12.97 -2.66
C MET A 11 4.16 -14.23 -2.02
N ALA A 12 3.04 -14.75 -2.52
CA ALA A 12 2.41 -15.97 -2.06
C ALA A 12 3.30 -17.23 -2.15
N LYS A 13 4.36 -17.19 -2.97
CA LYS A 13 5.38 -18.25 -3.05
C LYS A 13 6.39 -18.19 -1.90
N ARG A 14 6.44 -17.11 -1.13
CA ARG A 14 7.43 -16.84 -0.10
C ARG A 14 6.83 -16.69 1.29
N PHE A 15 5.58 -16.24 1.36
CA PHE A 15 4.87 -16.00 2.62
C PHE A 15 3.73 -17.00 2.78
N LYS A 16 3.48 -17.42 4.01
CA LYS A 16 2.39 -18.35 4.36
C LYS A 16 1.02 -17.76 4.04
N THR A 17 0.86 -16.46 4.30
CA THR A 17 -0.35 -15.70 4.02
C THR A 17 0.05 -14.36 3.46
N VAL A 18 -0.64 -13.90 2.42
CA VAL A 18 -0.49 -12.57 1.84
C VAL A 18 -1.83 -11.86 1.92
N TRP A 19 -1.84 -10.63 2.38
CA TRP A 19 -3.00 -9.73 2.28
C TRP A 19 -2.75 -8.73 1.18
N THR A 20 -3.73 -8.48 0.32
CA THR A 20 -3.61 -7.52 -0.77
C THR A 20 -4.90 -6.71 -0.94
N PHE A 21 -4.73 -5.46 -1.31
CA PHE A 21 -5.80 -4.47 -1.40
C PHE A 21 -5.76 -3.80 -2.76
N GLU A 22 -6.88 -3.80 -3.47
CA GLU A 22 -7.00 -3.15 -4.77
C GLU A 22 -8.36 -2.46 -4.86
N PRO A 23 -8.40 -1.13 -4.90
CA PRO A 23 -9.65 -0.39 -4.92
C PRO A 23 -10.35 -0.38 -6.27
N ASP A 24 -9.61 -0.41 -7.39
CA ASP A 24 -10.20 -0.40 -8.72
C ASP A 24 -10.95 -1.71 -9.01
N PRO A 25 -12.24 -1.65 -9.40
CA PRO A 25 -13.05 -2.85 -9.60
C PRO A 25 -12.57 -3.77 -10.71
N ASP A 26 -12.03 -3.22 -11.80
CA ASP A 26 -11.58 -4.00 -12.95
C ASP A 26 -10.23 -4.69 -12.65
N ASN A 27 -9.31 -3.95 -12.05
CA ASN A 27 -8.05 -4.51 -11.54
C ASN A 27 -8.32 -5.60 -10.50
N TYR A 28 -9.22 -5.35 -9.55
CA TYR A 28 -9.60 -6.32 -8.53
C TYR A 28 -10.23 -7.58 -9.13
N ALA A 29 -11.09 -7.45 -10.14
CA ALA A 29 -11.65 -8.62 -10.82
C ALA A 29 -10.59 -9.49 -11.53
N CYS A 30 -9.52 -8.87 -12.01
CA CYS A 30 -8.34 -9.57 -12.53
C CYS A 30 -7.51 -10.20 -11.40
N LEU A 31 -7.29 -9.44 -10.32
CA LEU A 31 -6.53 -9.89 -9.14
C LEU A 31 -7.09 -11.19 -8.58
N VAL A 32 -8.41 -11.27 -8.35
CA VAL A 32 -9.09 -12.46 -7.81
C VAL A 32 -8.80 -13.71 -8.63
N LYS A 33 -8.67 -13.58 -9.96
CA LYS A 33 -8.38 -14.70 -10.87
C LYS A 33 -6.90 -15.10 -10.89
N ASN A 34 -6.01 -14.20 -10.52
CA ASN A 34 -4.56 -14.36 -10.68
C ASN A 34 -3.84 -14.82 -9.41
N VAL A 35 -4.49 -14.76 -8.25
CA VAL A 35 -3.86 -15.08 -6.97
C VAL A 35 -4.22 -16.48 -6.47
N PRO A 36 -3.29 -17.18 -5.79
CA PRO A 36 -3.55 -18.47 -5.17
C PRO A 36 -4.30 -18.34 -3.83
N ASP A 37 -4.78 -19.48 -3.28
CA ASP A 37 -5.65 -19.57 -2.10
C ASP A 37 -5.06 -18.97 -0.80
N ASN A 38 -3.74 -18.87 -0.70
CA ASN A 38 -3.09 -18.26 0.45
C ASN A 38 -3.02 -16.73 0.39
N VAL A 39 -3.64 -16.10 -0.61
CA VAL A 39 -3.81 -14.66 -0.72
C VAL A 39 -5.21 -14.26 -0.27
N GLN A 40 -5.28 -13.49 0.79
CA GLN A 40 -6.49 -12.80 1.23
C GLN A 40 -6.56 -11.46 0.50
N HIS A 41 -7.69 -11.14 -0.09
CA HIS A 41 -7.81 -9.94 -0.90
C HIS A 41 -9.08 -9.15 -0.57
N MET A 42 -9.00 -7.83 -0.66
CA MET A 42 -10.12 -6.92 -0.45
C MET A 42 -10.19 -5.86 -1.55
N ARG A 43 -11.42 -5.55 -1.99
CA ARG A 43 -11.65 -4.43 -2.90
C ARG A 43 -11.75 -3.14 -2.11
N ALA A 44 -10.61 -2.63 -1.67
CA ALA A 44 -10.49 -1.39 -0.90
C ALA A 44 -9.12 -0.77 -1.10
N GLY A 45 -8.99 0.52 -0.90
CA GLY A 45 -7.70 1.19 -0.74
C GLY A 45 -7.29 1.25 0.73
N LEU A 46 -5.99 1.35 1.00
CA LEU A 46 -5.48 1.62 2.35
C LEU A 46 -5.28 3.12 2.54
N GLY A 47 -5.70 3.65 3.68
CA GLY A 47 -5.54 5.06 4.04
C GLY A 47 -5.51 5.31 5.54
N ASP A 48 -5.52 6.58 5.92
CA ASP A 48 -5.41 7.06 7.29
C ASP A 48 -6.71 6.93 8.11
N ARG A 49 -7.84 6.70 7.44
CA ARG A 49 -9.17 6.54 8.04
C ARG A 49 -10.10 5.80 7.10
N VAL A 50 -11.21 5.29 7.65
CA VAL A 50 -12.30 4.76 6.84
C VAL A 50 -13.03 5.92 6.14
N ALA A 51 -13.17 5.81 4.81
CA ALA A 51 -13.79 6.83 3.98
C ALA A 51 -14.26 6.23 2.64
N ASN A 52 -15.14 6.95 1.93
CA ASN A 52 -15.42 6.73 0.52
C ASN A 52 -14.81 7.87 -0.29
N VAL A 53 -14.09 7.53 -1.34
CA VAL A 53 -13.33 8.47 -2.17
C VAL A 53 -13.49 8.14 -3.65
N GLY A 54 -13.16 9.09 -4.50
CA GLY A 54 -13.06 8.89 -5.94
C GLY A 54 -11.70 8.33 -6.36
N MET A 55 -11.60 8.02 -7.65
CA MET A 55 -10.37 7.57 -8.27
C MET A 55 -10.26 8.15 -9.68
N THR A 56 -9.10 8.69 -10.00
CA THR A 56 -8.77 9.08 -11.37
C THR A 56 -8.19 7.88 -12.11
N LEU A 57 -8.82 7.52 -13.23
CA LEU A 57 -8.45 6.37 -14.06
C LEU A 57 -7.64 6.81 -15.27
N PHE A 58 -6.68 6.01 -15.66
CA PHE A 58 -5.91 6.15 -16.90
C PHE A 58 -6.22 4.99 -17.83
N PRO A 59 -6.94 5.21 -18.95
CA PRO A 59 -7.38 4.12 -19.83
C PRO A 59 -6.25 3.25 -20.37
N ASP A 60 -5.09 3.85 -20.61
CA ASP A 60 -3.94 3.18 -21.21
C ASP A 60 -2.95 2.61 -20.17
N ASN A 61 -3.20 2.83 -18.88
CA ASN A 61 -2.31 2.39 -17.81
C ASN A 61 -3.07 2.12 -16.51
N CYS A 62 -3.59 0.92 -16.38
CA CYS A 62 -4.32 0.49 -15.17
C CYS A 62 -3.48 0.49 -13.88
N GLY A 63 -2.17 0.59 -13.98
CA GLY A 63 -1.27 0.70 -12.83
C GLY A 63 -1.05 2.13 -12.33
N ALA A 64 -1.58 3.14 -13.02
CA ALA A 64 -1.40 4.55 -12.66
C ALA A 64 -2.65 5.19 -12.03
N HIS A 65 -3.67 4.41 -11.72
CA HIS A 65 -4.89 4.89 -11.09
C HIS A 65 -4.58 5.44 -9.69
N TYR A 66 -5.10 6.61 -9.33
CA TYR A 66 -4.85 7.20 -8.02
C TYR A 66 -6.14 7.73 -7.38
N ILE A 67 -6.16 7.77 -6.06
CA ILE A 67 -7.28 8.27 -5.25
C ILE A 67 -7.45 9.77 -5.47
N ASP A 68 -8.66 10.21 -5.81
CA ASP A 68 -8.94 11.63 -6.05
C ASP A 68 -10.43 11.94 -5.82
N GLY A 69 -10.69 12.99 -5.05
CA GLY A 69 -12.04 13.53 -4.83
C GLY A 69 -13.03 12.60 -4.12
N PRO A 70 -14.31 12.96 -4.13
CA PRO A 70 -15.40 12.14 -3.59
C PRO A 70 -15.79 11.03 -4.57
N GLY A 71 -16.23 9.87 -4.05
CA GLY A 71 -16.70 8.73 -4.85
C GLY A 71 -17.02 7.52 -3.99
N ASP A 72 -17.09 6.35 -4.63
CA ASP A 72 -17.57 5.10 -4.02
C ASP A 72 -16.46 4.09 -3.74
N ILE A 73 -15.20 4.47 -3.89
CA ILE A 73 -14.07 3.63 -3.55
C ILE A 73 -13.91 3.60 -2.04
N GLU A 74 -14.01 2.43 -1.44
CA GLU A 74 -13.81 2.23 -0.02
C GLU A 74 -12.33 2.36 0.36
N ILE A 75 -12.06 3.18 1.36
CA ILE A 75 -10.77 3.27 2.05
C ILE A 75 -10.92 2.69 3.44
N ILE A 76 -9.98 1.82 3.82
CA ILE A 76 -9.88 1.23 5.15
C ILE A 76 -8.50 1.52 5.75
N THR A 77 -8.38 1.32 7.06
CA THR A 77 -7.06 1.34 7.72
C THR A 77 -6.53 -0.09 7.84
N LEU A 78 -5.23 -0.27 7.73
CA LEU A 78 -4.61 -1.59 7.95
C LEU A 78 -4.80 -2.04 9.41
N ASP A 79 -4.72 -1.10 10.35
CA ASP A 79 -4.92 -1.36 11.78
C ASP A 79 -6.34 -1.87 12.10
N GLY A 80 -7.34 -1.41 11.36
CA GLY A 80 -8.73 -1.87 11.49
C GLY A 80 -8.94 -3.35 11.22
N LEU A 81 -8.03 -3.99 10.48
CA LEU A 81 -8.09 -5.43 10.19
C LEU A 81 -7.55 -6.29 11.33
N SER A 82 -6.85 -5.71 12.31
CA SER A 82 -6.26 -6.44 13.45
C SER A 82 -5.47 -7.67 13.01
N LEU A 83 -4.60 -7.53 12.03
CA LEU A 83 -3.83 -8.63 11.46
C LEU A 83 -3.06 -9.40 12.55
N PRO A 84 -2.97 -10.74 12.48
CA PRO A 84 -2.27 -11.54 13.48
C PRO A 84 -0.74 -11.43 13.39
N ALA A 85 -0.22 -11.02 12.23
CA ALA A 85 1.20 -10.85 11.96
C ALA A 85 1.41 -9.90 10.77
N CYS A 86 2.58 -9.27 10.70
CA CYS A 86 3.02 -8.51 9.55
C CYS A 86 4.55 -8.53 9.49
N ASP A 87 5.11 -9.30 8.56
CA ASP A 87 6.58 -9.40 8.37
C ASP A 87 7.08 -8.44 7.30
N TYR A 88 6.20 -8.12 6.34
CA TYR A 88 6.52 -7.30 5.19
C TYR A 88 5.31 -6.48 4.76
N LEU A 89 5.49 -5.18 4.60
CA LEU A 89 4.50 -4.24 4.10
C LEU A 89 5.02 -3.60 2.81
N CYS A 90 4.31 -3.80 1.70
CA CYS A 90 4.65 -3.22 0.41
C CYS A 90 3.55 -2.26 -0.03
N LEU A 91 3.92 -1.02 -0.31
CA LEU A 91 3.01 0.04 -0.75
C LEU A 91 3.49 0.60 -2.09
N ASP A 92 2.66 0.45 -3.11
CA ASP A 92 2.75 1.06 -4.42
C ASP A 92 1.33 1.54 -4.76
N VAL A 93 0.97 2.71 -4.23
CA VAL A 93 -0.40 3.24 -4.21
C VAL A 93 -0.47 4.65 -4.83
N GLU A 94 0.44 4.89 -5.77
CA GLU A 94 0.48 6.06 -6.63
C GLU A 94 0.42 7.39 -5.84
N GLY A 95 1.25 7.48 -4.78
CA GLY A 95 1.44 8.66 -3.95
C GLY A 95 0.63 8.68 -2.66
N TYR A 96 -0.24 7.69 -2.43
CA TYR A 96 -1.04 7.61 -1.20
C TYR A 96 -0.32 6.91 -0.04
N GLU A 97 0.97 6.53 -0.24
CA GLU A 97 1.80 5.80 0.73
C GLU A 97 1.84 6.47 2.12
N PRO A 98 2.01 7.80 2.26
CA PRO A 98 2.02 8.43 3.57
C PRO A 98 0.71 8.25 4.33
N LYS A 99 -0.43 8.30 3.63
CA LYS A 99 -1.74 8.11 4.25
C LYS A 99 -2.00 6.64 4.61
N ALA A 100 -1.60 5.71 3.74
CA ALA A 100 -1.68 4.27 4.03
C ALA A 100 -0.83 3.90 5.26
N LEU A 101 0.37 4.44 5.39
CA LEU A 101 1.23 4.26 6.56
C LEU A 101 0.60 4.84 7.83
N CYS A 102 -0.05 6.01 7.74
CA CYS A 102 -0.77 6.58 8.88
C CYS A 102 -1.89 5.67 9.41
N GLY A 103 -2.54 4.88 8.55
CA GLY A 103 -3.54 3.89 8.95
C GLY A 103 -2.98 2.52 9.35
N ALA A 104 -1.65 2.40 9.43
CA ALA A 104 -0.93 1.18 9.79
C ALA A 104 -0.04 1.35 11.04
N LYS A 105 -0.25 2.40 11.82
CA LYS A 105 0.62 2.78 12.96
C LYS A 105 0.77 1.66 14.00
N GLU A 106 -0.35 1.07 14.42
CA GLU A 106 -0.36 0.01 15.43
C GLU A 106 0.29 -1.26 14.88
N THR A 107 -0.01 -1.61 13.63
CA THR A 107 0.61 -2.73 12.92
C THR A 107 2.13 -2.55 12.82
N ILE A 108 2.60 -1.36 12.43
CA ILE A 108 4.02 -1.05 12.32
C ILE A 108 4.70 -1.08 13.70
N ALA A 109 4.09 -0.47 14.72
CA ALA A 109 4.61 -0.47 16.08
C ALA A 109 4.75 -1.87 16.65
N ARG A 110 3.73 -2.72 16.43
CA ARG A 110 3.63 -4.07 17.00
C ARG A 110 4.55 -5.07 16.32
N TYR A 111 4.56 -5.09 14.99
CA TYR A 111 5.22 -6.15 14.23
C TYR A 111 6.56 -5.76 13.63
N ARG A 112 6.86 -4.46 13.54
CA ARG A 112 8.13 -3.96 13.02
C ARG A 112 8.50 -4.55 11.64
N PRO A 113 7.58 -4.59 10.66
CA PRO A 113 7.82 -5.24 9.37
C PRO A 113 8.97 -4.60 8.59
N VAL A 114 9.53 -5.30 7.64
CA VAL A 114 10.25 -4.66 6.53
C VAL A 114 9.23 -3.90 5.69
N ILE A 115 9.51 -2.64 5.38
CA ILE A 115 8.59 -1.78 4.61
C ILE A 115 9.23 -1.42 3.28
N GLN A 116 8.52 -1.67 2.20
CA GLN A 116 8.83 -1.19 0.86
C GLN A 116 7.80 -0.17 0.44
N ILE A 117 8.25 1.01 0.00
CA ILE A 117 7.40 2.06 -0.55
C ILE A 117 7.92 2.46 -1.92
N GLU A 118 7.01 2.77 -2.86
CA GLU A 118 7.39 3.40 -4.10
C GLU A 118 7.46 4.92 -3.93
N GLU A 119 8.56 5.54 -4.36
CA GLU A 119 8.80 6.98 -4.27
C GLU A 119 8.99 7.60 -5.66
N LYS A 120 7.88 7.90 -6.32
CA LYS A 120 7.84 8.58 -7.62
C LYS A 120 7.65 10.10 -7.50
N GLY A 121 7.50 10.65 -6.31
CA GLY A 121 7.12 12.05 -6.08
C GLY A 121 5.63 12.33 -6.33
N LEU A 122 4.81 11.28 -6.43
CA LEU A 122 3.37 11.42 -6.68
C LEU A 122 2.61 11.91 -5.45
N SER A 123 3.10 11.63 -4.25
CA SER A 123 2.56 12.18 -3.00
C SER A 123 2.58 13.73 -2.99
N GLU A 124 3.66 14.33 -3.51
CA GLU A 124 3.76 15.78 -3.64
C GLU A 124 2.86 16.30 -4.76
N ARG A 125 2.87 15.63 -5.90
CA ARG A 125 2.11 16.02 -7.08
C ARG A 125 0.60 15.98 -6.87
N TYR A 126 0.07 14.92 -6.26
CA TYR A 126 -1.36 14.71 -6.14
C TYR A 126 -1.95 15.15 -4.80
N TYR A 127 -1.16 15.10 -3.74
CA TYR A 127 -1.67 15.31 -2.38
C TYR A 127 -0.97 16.44 -1.62
N GLY A 128 0.01 17.12 -2.24
CA GLY A 128 0.78 18.18 -1.58
C GLY A 128 1.64 17.67 -0.40
N ILE A 129 1.83 16.36 -0.31
CA ILE A 129 2.64 15.72 0.71
C ILE A 129 4.06 15.56 0.16
N ARG A 130 5.03 16.08 0.87
CA ARG A 130 6.43 16.01 0.49
C ARG A 130 6.83 14.58 0.08
N LYS A 131 7.57 14.45 -1.03
CA LYS A 131 7.90 13.15 -1.64
C LYS A 131 8.59 12.14 -0.71
N ASP A 132 9.43 12.63 0.23
CA ASP A 132 10.17 11.82 1.19
C ASP A 132 9.50 11.76 2.58
N GLU A 133 8.24 12.18 2.71
CA GLU A 133 7.54 12.24 3.99
C GLU A 133 7.31 10.85 4.59
N ALA A 134 6.98 9.87 3.77
CA ALA A 134 6.79 8.49 4.24
C ALA A 134 8.07 7.92 4.89
N GLU A 135 9.22 8.12 4.25
CA GLU A 135 10.54 7.71 4.76
C GLU A 135 10.87 8.43 6.06
N ARG A 136 10.75 9.77 6.08
CA ARG A 136 11.03 10.60 7.27
C ARG A 136 10.10 10.29 8.43
N TRP A 137 8.84 10.06 8.15
CA TRP A 137 7.87 9.71 9.18
C TRP A 137 8.21 8.37 9.83
N LEU A 138 8.54 7.34 9.04
CA LEU A 138 8.97 6.05 9.56
C LEU A 138 10.26 6.15 10.38
N GLU A 139 11.22 6.99 9.96
CA GLU A 139 12.44 7.22 10.73
C GLU A 139 12.14 7.90 12.06
N ARG A 140 11.36 8.98 12.04
CA ARG A 140 11.06 9.81 13.22
C ARG A 140 10.18 9.08 14.24
N GLU A 141 9.10 8.44 13.80
CA GLU A 141 8.09 7.85 14.71
C GLU A 141 8.46 6.42 15.15
N PHE A 142 9.13 5.67 14.31
CA PHE A 142 9.37 4.24 14.54
C PHE A 142 10.85 3.84 14.51
N GLY A 143 11.76 4.77 14.28
CA GLY A 143 13.20 4.50 14.24
C GLY A 143 13.61 3.58 13.10
N TYR A 144 12.94 3.67 11.95
CA TYR A 144 13.35 2.95 10.76
C TYR A 144 14.59 3.60 10.13
N ARG A 145 15.27 2.84 9.29
CA ARG A 145 16.33 3.36 8.43
C ARG A 145 16.17 2.81 7.02
N VAL A 146 16.61 3.56 6.05
CA VAL A 146 16.72 3.08 4.68
C VAL A 146 17.79 2.01 4.61
N ALA A 147 17.40 0.81 4.23
CA ALA A 147 18.32 -0.31 3.98
C ALA A 147 18.80 -0.32 2.54
N LYS A 148 17.90 0.03 1.59
CA LYS A 148 18.21 0.01 0.16
C LYS A 148 17.27 0.92 -0.62
N LYS A 149 17.78 1.56 -1.69
CA LYS A 149 16.98 2.19 -2.75
C LYS A 149 17.24 1.46 -4.06
N VAL A 150 16.18 1.06 -4.76
CA VAL A 150 16.25 0.36 -6.04
C VAL A 150 15.31 1.04 -7.02
N ARG A 151 15.83 1.81 -7.94
CA ARG A 151 15.05 2.66 -8.86
C ARG A 151 14.16 3.63 -8.08
N LYS A 152 12.85 3.36 -8.01
CA LYS A 152 11.85 4.16 -7.30
C LYS A 152 11.43 3.52 -5.97
N ASP A 153 11.87 2.31 -5.70
CA ASP A 153 11.54 1.59 -4.46
C ASP A 153 12.53 1.95 -3.34
N VAL A 154 11.99 2.27 -2.19
CA VAL A 154 12.74 2.47 -0.94
C VAL A 154 12.39 1.34 0.01
N ILE A 155 13.40 0.59 0.46
CA ILE A 155 13.26 -0.49 1.44
C ILE A 155 13.76 0.01 2.78
N LEU A 156 12.87 -0.02 3.77
CA LEU A 156 13.14 0.43 5.13
C LEU A 156 13.08 -0.77 6.10
N VAL A 157 13.97 -0.75 7.07
CA VAL A 157 14.04 -1.76 8.13
C VAL A 157 14.08 -1.08 9.49
N PRO A 158 13.54 -1.71 10.54
CA PRO A 158 13.68 -1.21 11.90
C PRO A 158 15.17 -1.19 12.32
N ARG A 159 15.55 -0.22 13.15
CA ARG A 159 16.83 -0.20 13.85
C ARG A 159 16.83 -1.13 15.04
#